data_a1cf4da6181ecc9e958b919cbf768a8f
#
_entry.id   a1cf4da6181ecc9e958b919cbf768a8f
#
_cell.length_a   1.000
_cell.length_b   1.000
_cell.length_c   1.000
_cell.angle_alpha   90.00
_cell.angle_beta   90.00
_cell.angle_gamma   90.00
#
_symmetry.space_group_name_H-M   'P 1'
#
loop_
_entity.id
_entity.type
_entity.pdbx_description
1 polymer ?
#
loop_
_entity_poly.entity_id
_entity_poly.type
_entity_poly.pdbx_seq_one_letter_code
_entity_poly.pdbx_strand_id
1 'polypeptide(L)'
;NPWQVVPIVEELKKKARAEGLWNFFLPESSYGFGLTNLEYSPLAELMGRSGIASEVFNCSAPDTGNMEVIERYGNEEHKKLWLEPLLNGEIRSAFAMTEPNVASSDATNISSSIVDAGDHYVINGEKWWTSGAGDPRCKILVFMGVTNPDNPKHQRQSQILVPMDTPGIEILRMMNVFGSDDAPHGHGHLRFTDVKVPKENLLLGEGRGFEIAQGRLGPGRIHHCMRTIGVAERALDILCERATSREAFGKPLAELGGNYDVIADLSLIHI
;
A
#
# COMPACT_ATOMS: atom_id res chain seq x y z
N ASN A 1 -12.53 -20.17 3.43
CA ASN A 1 -11.39 -19.77 2.62
C ASN A 1 -10.99 -18.34 2.99
N PRO A 2 -9.79 -18.11 3.56
CA PRO A 2 -9.35 -16.77 3.96
C PRO A 2 -9.06 -15.84 2.75
N TRP A 3 -8.82 -16.41 1.58
CA TRP A 3 -8.59 -15.70 0.32
C TRP A 3 -9.88 -15.29 -0.39
N GLN A 4 -10.78 -14.66 0.36
CA GLN A 4 -12.06 -14.15 -0.14
C GLN A 4 -12.33 -12.78 0.44
N VAL A 5 -13.10 -11.99 -0.30
CA VAL A 5 -13.56 -10.68 0.16
C VAL A 5 -14.37 -10.83 1.45
N VAL A 6 -14.07 -10.03 2.45
CA VAL A 6 -14.71 -10.08 3.77
C VAL A 6 -16.05 -9.33 3.72
N PRO A 7 -17.21 -10.00 3.86
CA PRO A 7 -18.52 -9.38 3.63
C PRO A 7 -18.76 -8.13 4.48
N ILE A 8 -18.40 -8.16 5.76
CA ILE A 8 -18.60 -7.01 6.66
C ILE A 8 -17.83 -5.78 6.22
N VAL A 9 -16.64 -5.94 5.61
CA VAL A 9 -15.86 -4.82 5.08
C VAL A 9 -16.61 -4.17 3.92
N GLU A 10 -17.19 -4.96 3.02
CA GLU A 10 -17.98 -4.44 1.90
C GLU A 10 -19.27 -3.74 2.34
N GLU A 11 -19.92 -4.23 3.39
CA GLU A 11 -21.07 -3.55 4.00
C GLU A 11 -20.68 -2.19 4.59
N LEU A 12 -19.59 -2.15 5.33
CA LEU A 12 -19.07 -0.91 5.92
C LEU A 12 -18.60 0.08 4.84
N LYS A 13 -17.99 -0.38 3.75
CA LYS A 13 -17.64 0.47 2.59
C LYS A 13 -18.87 1.13 1.98
N LYS A 14 -19.96 0.38 1.79
CA LYS A 14 -21.22 0.94 1.28
C LYS A 14 -21.76 2.02 2.22
N LYS A 15 -21.73 1.78 3.53
CA LYS A 15 -22.15 2.75 4.53
C LYS A 15 -21.25 3.99 4.52
N ALA A 16 -19.94 3.82 4.50
CA ALA A 16 -18.98 4.92 4.45
C ALA A 16 -19.22 5.82 3.22
N ARG A 17 -19.42 5.21 2.04
CA ARG A 17 -19.75 5.96 0.81
C ARG A 17 -21.05 6.73 0.91
N ALA A 18 -22.11 6.13 1.48
CA ALA A 18 -23.41 6.79 1.66
C ALA A 18 -23.33 8.00 2.60
N GLU A 19 -22.42 7.98 3.56
CA GLU A 19 -22.14 9.09 4.49
C GLU A 19 -21.14 10.11 3.92
N GLY A 20 -20.64 9.93 2.68
CA GLY A 20 -19.61 10.79 2.08
C GLY A 20 -18.20 10.62 2.67
N LEU A 21 -17.96 9.55 3.42
CA LEU A 21 -16.68 9.25 4.07
C LEU A 21 -15.84 8.32 3.19
N TRP A 22 -15.19 8.88 2.15
CA TRP A 22 -14.56 8.08 1.12
C TRP A 22 -13.39 8.80 0.45
N ASN A 23 -12.26 8.12 0.19
CA ASN A 23 -11.11 8.65 -0.56
C ASN A 23 -10.45 9.91 0.04
N PHE A 24 -10.34 10.03 1.36
CA PHE A 24 -9.76 11.21 2.01
C PHE A 24 -8.28 11.45 1.69
N PHE A 25 -7.55 10.42 1.27
CA PHE A 25 -6.09 10.42 1.11
C PHE A 25 -5.59 11.26 -0.07
N LEU A 26 -6.41 11.51 -1.08
CA LEU A 26 -5.98 12.12 -2.34
C LEU A 26 -5.91 13.65 -2.20
N PRO A 27 -4.69 14.23 -2.05
CA PRO A 27 -4.54 15.66 -1.81
C PRO A 27 -4.69 16.45 -3.11
N GLU A 28 -5.25 17.64 -3.01
CA GLU A 28 -5.27 18.66 -4.09
C GLU A 28 -5.72 18.13 -5.47
N SER A 29 -6.56 17.09 -5.49
CA SER A 29 -7.06 16.45 -6.71
C SER A 29 -8.55 16.65 -6.89
N SER A 30 -8.99 16.76 -8.14
CA SER A 30 -10.42 16.78 -8.49
C SER A 30 -11.14 15.45 -8.20
N TYR A 31 -10.37 14.38 -7.96
CA TYR A 31 -10.89 13.05 -7.63
C TYR A 31 -11.04 12.79 -6.13
N GLY A 32 -10.57 13.70 -5.27
CA GLY A 32 -10.60 13.57 -3.81
C GLY A 32 -11.24 14.77 -3.13
N PHE A 33 -11.10 14.82 -1.79
CA PHE A 33 -11.61 15.94 -0.98
C PHE A 33 -10.72 17.20 -1.03
N GLY A 34 -9.55 17.12 -1.66
CA GLY A 34 -8.58 18.22 -1.68
C GLY A 34 -7.92 18.49 -0.33
N LEU A 35 -7.96 17.53 0.60
CA LEU A 35 -7.30 17.66 1.90
C LEU A 35 -5.78 17.69 1.72
N THR A 36 -5.12 18.59 2.42
CA THR A 36 -3.67 18.50 2.60
C THR A 36 -3.30 17.28 3.45
N ASN A 37 -2.04 16.85 3.41
CA ASN A 37 -1.56 15.78 4.29
C ASN A 37 -1.74 16.11 5.78
N LEU A 38 -1.67 17.38 6.15
CA LEU A 38 -1.90 17.84 7.52
C LEU A 38 -3.36 17.64 7.95
N GLU A 39 -4.31 17.99 7.09
CA GLU A 39 -5.75 17.81 7.34
C GLU A 39 -6.17 16.34 7.31
N TYR A 40 -5.53 15.53 6.48
CA TYR A 40 -5.77 14.09 6.43
C TYR A 40 -5.17 13.34 7.64
N SER A 41 -4.09 13.85 8.25
CA SER A 41 -3.37 13.18 9.33
C SER A 41 -4.25 12.68 10.48
N PRO A 42 -5.14 13.49 11.10
CA PRO A 42 -5.99 13.01 12.18
C PRO A 42 -7.00 11.94 11.74
N LEU A 43 -7.44 11.98 10.48
CA LEU A 43 -8.33 10.94 9.93
C LEU A 43 -7.57 9.61 9.76
N ALA A 44 -6.33 9.66 9.28
CA ALA A 44 -5.47 8.49 9.16
C ALA A 44 -5.16 7.86 10.52
N GLU A 45 -4.91 8.69 11.55
CA GLU A 45 -4.71 8.26 12.94
C GLU A 45 -5.95 7.55 13.48
N LEU A 46 -7.14 8.13 13.33
CA LEU A 46 -8.40 7.48 13.71
C LEU A 46 -8.60 6.13 13.01
N MET A 47 -8.31 6.06 11.70
CA MET A 47 -8.37 4.79 10.96
C MET A 47 -7.36 3.77 11.48
N GLY A 48 -6.21 4.21 11.99
CA GLY A 48 -5.20 3.35 12.61
C GLY A 48 -5.70 2.57 13.83
N ARG A 49 -6.72 3.07 14.54
CA ARG A 49 -7.32 2.40 15.71
C ARG A 49 -8.06 1.10 15.36
N SER A 50 -8.31 0.83 14.07
CA SER A 50 -8.96 -0.41 13.60
C SER A 50 -8.28 -0.96 12.36
N GLY A 51 -7.90 -2.25 12.39
CA GLY A 51 -7.17 -2.90 11.28
C GLY A 51 -7.89 -2.90 9.93
N ILE A 52 -9.22 -2.73 9.90
CA ILE A 52 -10.01 -2.70 8.67
C ILE A 52 -10.41 -1.28 8.21
N ALA A 53 -10.26 -0.26 9.08
CA ALA A 53 -10.84 1.06 8.81
C ALA A 53 -10.26 1.73 7.56
N SER A 54 -8.96 1.62 7.33
CA SER A 54 -8.34 2.19 6.12
C SER A 54 -8.96 1.62 4.84
N GLU A 55 -9.30 0.32 4.80
CA GLU A 55 -9.97 -0.25 3.64
C GLU A 55 -11.43 0.19 3.55
N VAL A 56 -12.14 0.27 4.69
CA VAL A 56 -13.54 0.70 4.75
C VAL A 56 -13.73 2.09 4.12
N PHE A 57 -12.78 3.00 4.30
CA PHE A 57 -12.82 4.35 3.74
C PHE A 57 -12.05 4.50 2.40
N ASN A 58 -11.64 3.38 1.79
CA ASN A 58 -10.82 3.32 0.58
C ASN A 58 -9.49 4.11 0.70
N CYS A 59 -8.90 4.09 1.87
CA CYS A 59 -7.67 4.79 2.22
C CYS A 59 -6.52 3.83 2.55
N SER A 60 -6.59 2.55 2.15
CA SER A 60 -5.57 1.56 2.47
C SER A 60 -4.42 1.53 1.46
N ALA A 61 -3.23 1.24 1.96
CA ALA A 61 -2.09 0.90 1.11
C ALA A 61 -2.23 -0.57 0.59
N PRO A 62 -1.70 -0.87 -0.61
CA PRO A 62 -0.92 0.00 -1.51
C PRO A 62 -1.75 0.89 -2.44
N ASP A 63 -3.08 0.73 -2.45
CA ASP A 63 -3.98 1.37 -3.41
C ASP A 63 -3.86 2.90 -3.40
N THR A 64 -3.80 3.52 -2.22
CA THR A 64 -3.67 4.99 -2.10
C THR A 64 -2.48 5.51 -2.90
N GLY A 65 -1.29 4.94 -2.69
CA GLY A 65 -0.10 5.35 -3.42
C GLY A 65 -0.16 5.03 -4.92
N ASN A 66 -0.81 3.93 -5.31
CA ASN A 66 -0.99 3.57 -6.71
C ASN A 66 -2.00 4.48 -7.40
N MET A 67 -3.10 4.85 -6.72
CA MET A 67 -4.05 5.83 -7.22
C MET A 67 -3.42 7.21 -7.42
N GLU A 68 -2.59 7.67 -6.47
CA GLU A 68 -1.82 8.92 -6.62
C GLU A 68 -0.87 8.87 -7.83
N VAL A 69 -0.21 7.72 -8.06
CA VAL A 69 0.66 7.53 -9.23
C VAL A 69 -0.14 7.63 -10.53
N ILE A 70 -1.27 6.94 -10.62
CA ILE A 70 -2.09 6.94 -11.85
C ILE A 70 -2.73 8.33 -12.07
N GLU A 71 -3.18 8.98 -11.01
CA GLU A 71 -3.75 10.32 -11.08
C GLU A 71 -2.73 11.33 -11.63
N ARG A 72 -1.50 11.30 -11.10
CA ARG A 72 -0.46 12.28 -11.41
C ARG A 72 0.28 12.00 -12.72
N TYR A 73 0.52 10.73 -13.03
CA TYR A 73 1.43 10.31 -14.11
C TYR A 73 0.75 9.48 -15.19
N GLY A 74 -0.46 8.99 -14.95
CA GLY A 74 -1.25 8.25 -15.93
C GLY A 74 -1.88 9.17 -16.97
N ASN A 75 -2.12 8.62 -18.17
CA ASN A 75 -2.91 9.27 -19.21
C ASN A 75 -4.43 9.10 -18.93
N GLU A 76 -5.27 9.72 -19.74
CA GLU A 76 -6.73 9.67 -19.54
C GLU A 76 -7.32 8.25 -19.68
N GLU A 77 -6.71 7.41 -20.49
CA GLU A 77 -7.12 6.01 -20.61
C GLU A 77 -6.77 5.21 -19.35
N HIS A 78 -5.57 5.42 -18.78
CA HIS A 78 -5.18 4.83 -17.49
C HIS A 78 -6.13 5.26 -16.36
N LYS A 79 -6.50 6.53 -16.33
CA LYS A 79 -7.44 7.04 -15.32
C LYS A 79 -8.80 6.37 -15.45
N LYS A 80 -9.33 6.28 -16.66
CA LYS A 80 -10.62 5.64 -16.92
C LYS A 80 -10.62 4.13 -16.63
N LEU A 81 -9.55 3.43 -17.05
CA LEU A 81 -9.49 1.96 -16.91
C LEU A 81 -9.14 1.51 -15.50
N TRP A 82 -8.32 2.28 -14.78
CA TRP A 82 -7.75 1.82 -13.51
C TRP A 82 -8.05 2.76 -12.33
N LEU A 83 -7.87 4.08 -12.49
CA LEU A 83 -8.09 5.02 -11.39
C LEU A 83 -9.56 5.08 -10.96
N GLU A 84 -10.50 5.22 -11.89
CA GLU A 84 -11.91 5.30 -11.58
C GLU A 84 -12.43 4.05 -10.84
N PRO A 85 -12.16 2.81 -11.31
CA PRO A 85 -12.56 1.61 -10.56
C PRO A 85 -11.85 1.47 -9.20
N LEU A 86 -10.59 1.91 -9.07
CA LEU A 86 -9.88 1.95 -7.79
C LEU A 86 -10.53 2.95 -6.83
N LEU A 87 -10.83 4.17 -7.29
CA LEU A 87 -11.53 5.20 -6.52
C LEU A 87 -12.94 4.75 -6.12
N ASN A 88 -13.58 3.96 -6.96
CA ASN A 88 -14.86 3.34 -6.64
C ASN A 88 -14.75 2.16 -5.66
N GLY A 89 -13.55 1.66 -5.38
CA GLY A 89 -13.34 0.49 -4.53
C GLY A 89 -13.82 -0.81 -5.16
N GLU A 90 -13.97 -0.85 -6.49
CA GLU A 90 -14.40 -2.02 -7.28
C GLU A 90 -13.25 -3.01 -7.50
N ILE A 91 -12.04 -2.48 -7.69
CA ILE A 91 -10.81 -3.24 -7.85
C ILE A 91 -9.77 -2.82 -6.81
N ARG A 92 -8.72 -3.63 -6.70
CA ARG A 92 -7.53 -3.35 -5.91
C ARG A 92 -6.29 -3.37 -6.80
N SER A 93 -5.18 -2.92 -6.25
CA SER A 93 -3.90 -2.83 -6.95
C SER A 93 -2.74 -3.34 -6.09
N ALA A 94 -1.58 -3.54 -6.70
CA ALA A 94 -0.36 -3.84 -5.98
C ALA A 94 0.83 -3.06 -6.56
N PHE A 95 1.90 -2.93 -5.77
CA PHE A 95 3.14 -2.26 -6.18
C PHE A 95 4.29 -3.26 -6.19
N ALA A 96 4.74 -3.63 -7.39
CA ALA A 96 5.75 -4.63 -7.64
C ALA A 96 7.13 -3.98 -7.81
N MET A 97 7.81 -3.69 -6.68
CA MET A 97 9.10 -3.02 -6.66
C MET A 97 10.23 -3.92 -6.16
N THR A 98 10.11 -4.44 -4.93
CA THR A 98 11.20 -5.17 -4.27
C THR A 98 11.45 -6.55 -4.87
N GLU A 99 12.69 -7.00 -4.81
CA GLU A 99 13.18 -8.24 -5.45
C GLU A 99 13.89 -9.14 -4.46
N PRO A 100 13.79 -10.50 -4.60
CA PRO A 100 14.40 -11.42 -3.65
C PRO A 100 15.93 -11.47 -3.72
N ASN A 101 16.52 -11.22 -4.89
CA ASN A 101 17.93 -11.49 -5.15
C ASN A 101 18.84 -10.27 -5.02
N VAL A 102 18.29 -9.08 -4.76
CA VAL A 102 19.04 -7.83 -4.63
C VAL A 102 18.53 -7.00 -3.46
N ALA A 103 19.37 -6.13 -2.91
CA ALA A 103 18.98 -5.18 -1.86
C ALA A 103 18.12 -4.06 -2.45
N SER A 104 16.89 -4.40 -2.84
CA SER A 104 15.96 -3.58 -3.61
C SER A 104 15.25 -2.48 -2.80
N SER A 105 15.50 -2.38 -1.50
CA SER A 105 15.15 -1.18 -0.71
C SER A 105 15.90 0.06 -1.23
N ASP A 106 17.11 -0.11 -1.75
CA ASP A 106 17.74 0.82 -2.67
C ASP A 106 17.20 0.52 -4.09
N ALA A 107 16.27 1.34 -4.55
CA ALA A 107 15.63 1.17 -5.86
C ALA A 107 16.60 1.11 -7.03
N THR A 108 17.82 1.61 -6.85
CA THR A 108 18.85 1.57 -7.88
C THR A 108 19.49 0.19 -8.09
N ASN A 109 19.24 -0.76 -7.17
CA ASN A 109 19.66 -2.16 -7.27
C ASN A 109 18.63 -3.06 -7.98
N ILE A 110 17.46 -2.55 -8.33
CA ILE A 110 16.45 -3.31 -9.07
C ILE A 110 17.06 -3.88 -10.35
N SER A 111 16.83 -5.16 -10.59
CA SER A 111 17.41 -5.93 -11.69
C SER A 111 16.36 -6.47 -12.68
N SER A 112 15.09 -6.55 -12.31
CA SER A 112 14.01 -6.92 -13.24
C SER A 112 13.98 -5.97 -14.43
N SER A 113 13.87 -6.53 -15.65
CA SER A 113 13.97 -5.77 -16.89
C SER A 113 12.63 -5.36 -17.47
N ILE A 114 12.63 -4.22 -18.16
CA ILE A 114 11.56 -3.75 -19.05
C ILE A 114 12.25 -3.46 -20.38
N VAL A 115 12.12 -4.36 -21.36
CA VAL A 115 12.81 -4.26 -22.66
C VAL A 115 11.87 -3.76 -23.73
N ASP A 116 12.26 -2.71 -24.45
CA ASP A 116 11.49 -2.23 -25.61
C ASP A 116 11.61 -3.22 -26.78
N ALA A 117 10.48 -3.79 -27.20
CA ALA A 117 10.39 -4.72 -28.33
C ALA A 117 9.78 -4.08 -29.59
N GLY A 118 9.69 -2.74 -29.63
CA GLY A 118 9.20 -1.96 -30.77
C GLY A 118 7.76 -1.50 -30.59
N ASP A 119 6.81 -2.39 -30.59
CA ASP A 119 5.36 -2.12 -30.41
C ASP A 119 4.86 -2.37 -28.98
N HIS A 120 5.66 -3.05 -28.15
CA HIS A 120 5.35 -3.36 -26.75
C HIS A 120 6.61 -3.42 -25.90
N TYR A 121 6.44 -3.48 -24.57
CA TYR A 121 7.52 -3.82 -23.64
C TYR A 121 7.42 -5.30 -23.25
N VAL A 122 8.61 -5.91 -23.02
CA VAL A 122 8.72 -7.27 -22.46
C VAL A 122 9.33 -7.18 -21.07
N ILE A 123 8.66 -7.74 -20.09
CA ILE A 123 9.05 -7.70 -18.68
C ILE A 123 9.52 -9.08 -18.23
N ASN A 124 10.69 -9.12 -17.58
CA ASN A 124 11.25 -10.32 -16.97
C ASN A 124 11.82 -10.02 -15.57
N GLY A 125 11.64 -10.95 -14.63
CA GLY A 125 12.19 -10.86 -13.29
C GLY A 125 11.29 -11.43 -12.20
N GLU A 126 11.69 -11.23 -10.95
CA GLU A 126 10.91 -11.65 -9.78
C GLU A 126 10.69 -10.46 -8.83
N LYS A 127 9.50 -10.38 -8.27
CA LYS A 127 9.10 -9.40 -7.26
C LYS A 127 8.54 -10.11 -6.04
N TRP A 128 8.92 -9.67 -4.86
CA TRP A 128 8.38 -10.21 -3.62
C TRP A 128 7.88 -9.12 -2.68
N TRP A 129 7.21 -9.52 -1.61
CA TRP A 129 6.54 -8.59 -0.70
C TRP A 129 5.60 -7.63 -1.42
N THR A 130 5.01 -8.10 -2.52
CA THR A 130 4.06 -7.35 -3.33
C THR A 130 2.71 -7.38 -2.62
N SER A 131 2.49 -6.42 -1.73
CA SER A 131 1.27 -6.33 -0.91
C SER A 131 0.04 -6.13 -1.78
N GLY A 132 -1.02 -6.85 -1.47
CA GLY A 132 -2.29 -6.81 -2.20
C GLY A 132 -2.38 -7.78 -3.37
N ALA A 133 -1.28 -8.42 -3.78
CA ALA A 133 -1.27 -9.32 -4.95
C ALA A 133 -2.10 -10.61 -4.76
N GLY A 134 -2.42 -11.00 -3.51
CA GLY A 134 -3.28 -12.13 -3.20
C GLY A 134 -4.76 -11.84 -3.25
N ASP A 135 -5.15 -10.58 -3.25
CA ASP A 135 -6.55 -10.18 -3.26
C ASP A 135 -7.22 -10.53 -4.59
N PRO A 136 -8.36 -11.23 -4.61
CA PRO A 136 -9.07 -11.57 -5.84
C PRO A 136 -9.54 -10.33 -6.64
N ARG A 137 -9.61 -9.17 -6.01
CA ARG A 137 -9.93 -7.88 -6.63
C ARG A 137 -8.69 -7.19 -7.20
N CYS A 138 -7.46 -7.66 -6.95
CA CYS A 138 -6.25 -7.07 -7.52
C CYS A 138 -6.25 -7.25 -9.05
N LYS A 139 -6.35 -6.14 -9.78
CA LYS A 139 -6.43 -6.13 -11.26
C LYS A 139 -5.27 -5.46 -11.94
N ILE A 140 -4.51 -4.64 -11.20
CA ILE A 140 -3.43 -3.85 -11.78
C ILE A 140 -2.21 -3.83 -10.86
N LEU A 141 -1.04 -3.97 -11.45
CA LEU A 141 0.26 -3.78 -10.81
C LEU A 141 0.90 -2.48 -11.30
N VAL A 142 1.48 -1.71 -10.40
CA VAL A 142 2.51 -0.73 -10.75
C VAL A 142 3.84 -1.47 -10.64
N PHE A 143 4.45 -1.80 -11.77
CA PHE A 143 5.71 -2.54 -11.84
C PHE A 143 6.88 -1.58 -12.04
N MET A 144 7.96 -1.75 -11.28
CA MET A 144 9.20 -1.01 -11.43
C MET A 144 10.33 -1.92 -11.90
N GLY A 145 10.98 -1.57 -13.01
CA GLY A 145 12.07 -2.35 -13.60
C GLY A 145 13.07 -1.47 -14.36
N VAL A 146 14.14 -2.06 -14.83
CA VAL A 146 15.22 -1.40 -15.56
C VAL A 146 14.88 -1.35 -17.05
N THR A 147 14.84 -0.14 -17.62
CA THR A 147 14.77 0.09 -19.08
C THR A 147 16.14 0.43 -19.68
N ASN A 148 16.92 1.24 -18.98
CA ASN A 148 18.15 1.84 -19.50
C ASN A 148 19.32 1.58 -18.54
N PRO A 149 19.97 0.41 -18.57
CA PRO A 149 21.01 0.04 -17.60
C PRO A 149 22.26 0.94 -17.67
N ASP A 150 22.54 1.55 -18.82
CA ASP A 150 23.70 2.40 -19.04
C ASP A 150 23.49 3.86 -18.62
N ASN A 151 22.25 4.23 -18.28
CA ASN A 151 21.94 5.59 -17.84
C ASN A 151 22.48 5.88 -16.43
N PRO A 152 22.57 7.17 -16.02
CA PRO A 152 22.87 7.55 -14.65
C PRO A 152 21.98 6.81 -13.64
N LYS A 153 22.51 6.50 -12.47
CA LYS A 153 21.94 5.61 -11.44
C LYS A 153 20.43 5.78 -11.20
N HIS A 154 19.93 7.01 -11.14
CA HIS A 154 18.52 7.32 -10.87
C HIS A 154 17.64 7.47 -12.13
N GLN A 155 18.18 7.15 -13.29
CA GLN A 155 17.51 7.22 -14.60
C GLN A 155 17.50 5.86 -15.33
N ARG A 156 17.77 4.77 -14.60
CA ARG A 156 17.79 3.41 -15.15
C ARG A 156 16.44 2.75 -15.10
N GLN A 157 15.62 3.09 -14.09
CA GLN A 157 14.35 2.44 -13.81
C GLN A 157 13.18 3.21 -14.41
N SER A 158 12.18 2.47 -14.84
CA SER A 158 10.88 2.96 -15.27
C SER A 158 9.77 2.31 -14.46
N GLN A 159 8.58 2.92 -14.47
CA GLN A 159 7.38 2.30 -13.94
C GLN A 159 6.35 2.12 -15.04
N ILE A 160 5.68 0.96 -15.04
CA ILE A 160 4.72 0.57 -16.05
C ILE A 160 3.51 -0.10 -15.39
N LEU A 161 2.31 0.16 -15.91
CA LEU A 161 1.08 -0.48 -15.47
C LEU A 161 0.96 -1.87 -16.13
N VAL A 162 0.82 -2.90 -15.30
CA VAL A 162 0.72 -4.29 -15.76
C VAL A 162 -0.59 -4.90 -15.25
N PRO A 163 -1.56 -5.22 -16.12
CA PRO A 163 -2.75 -5.96 -15.73
C PRO A 163 -2.38 -7.29 -15.09
N MET A 164 -3.04 -7.64 -13.99
CA MET A 164 -2.67 -8.83 -13.19
C MET A 164 -2.90 -10.15 -13.91
N ASP A 165 -3.78 -10.15 -14.91
CA ASP A 165 -4.12 -11.32 -15.76
C ASP A 165 -3.26 -11.43 -17.03
N THR A 166 -2.23 -10.60 -17.17
CA THR A 166 -1.31 -10.64 -18.31
C THR A 166 -0.56 -11.98 -18.33
N PRO A 167 -0.54 -12.70 -19.48
CA PRO A 167 0.19 -13.96 -19.62
C PRO A 167 1.65 -13.81 -19.23
N GLY A 168 2.19 -14.80 -18.50
CA GLY A 168 3.58 -14.81 -18.02
C GLY A 168 3.75 -14.31 -16.59
N ILE A 169 2.69 -13.86 -15.94
CA ILE A 169 2.70 -13.54 -14.49
C ILE A 169 2.31 -14.81 -13.71
N GLU A 170 3.15 -15.17 -12.77
CA GLU A 170 2.93 -16.30 -11.86
C GLU A 170 3.05 -15.84 -10.40
N ILE A 171 2.04 -16.15 -9.59
CA ILE A 171 2.12 -15.99 -8.13
C ILE A 171 2.74 -17.28 -7.57
N LEU A 172 4.00 -17.19 -7.15
CA LEU A 172 4.74 -18.33 -6.63
C LEU A 172 4.27 -18.76 -5.23
N ARG A 173 4.02 -17.75 -4.38
CA ARG A 173 3.51 -17.94 -3.01
C ARG A 173 3.10 -16.62 -2.39
N MET A 174 2.36 -16.68 -1.30
CA MET A 174 2.22 -15.58 -0.36
C MET A 174 3.28 -15.66 0.72
N MET A 175 3.87 -14.52 1.05
CA MET A 175 4.89 -14.39 2.08
C MET A 175 4.22 -14.39 3.46
N ASN A 176 4.90 -14.93 4.45
CA ASN A 176 4.39 -15.06 5.80
C ASN A 176 5.19 -14.16 6.75
N VAL A 177 4.49 -13.44 7.64
CA VAL A 177 5.08 -12.60 8.68
C VAL A 177 4.57 -13.09 10.03
N PHE A 178 5.46 -13.61 10.89
CA PHE A 178 5.12 -14.13 12.22
C PHE A 178 3.96 -15.15 12.23
N GLY A 179 3.84 -15.96 11.17
CA GLY A 179 2.78 -16.96 11.05
C GLY A 179 1.49 -16.45 10.37
N SER A 180 1.39 -15.18 10.00
CA SER A 180 0.28 -14.61 9.24
C SER A 180 0.65 -14.38 7.79
N ASP A 181 -0.22 -14.77 6.86
CA ASP A 181 -0.12 -14.52 5.42
C ASP A 181 -0.91 -13.30 4.96
N ASP A 182 -1.56 -12.59 5.90
CA ASP A 182 -2.35 -11.36 5.69
C ASP A 182 -3.47 -11.49 4.64
N ALA A 183 -4.08 -12.69 4.57
CA ALA A 183 -5.22 -12.92 3.68
C ALA A 183 -6.41 -11.99 4.03
N PRO A 184 -7.18 -11.50 3.04
CA PRO A 184 -7.14 -11.85 1.61
C PRO A 184 -6.12 -11.07 0.78
N HIS A 185 -5.47 -10.03 1.31
CA HIS A 185 -4.57 -9.15 0.57
C HIS A 185 -3.26 -9.85 0.22
N GLY A 186 -2.60 -10.42 1.23
CA GLY A 186 -1.33 -11.13 1.10
C GLY A 186 -0.16 -10.25 0.66
N HIS A 187 1.02 -10.85 0.72
CA HIS A 187 2.26 -10.25 0.21
C HIS A 187 2.85 -11.21 -0.82
N GLY A 188 2.60 -10.97 -2.09
CA GLY A 188 2.94 -11.90 -3.17
C GLY A 188 4.44 -11.97 -3.47
N HIS A 189 4.92 -13.19 -3.74
CA HIS A 189 6.14 -13.44 -4.48
C HIS A 189 5.73 -13.81 -5.91
N LEU A 190 6.05 -12.94 -6.86
CA LEU A 190 5.63 -13.06 -8.25
C LEU A 190 6.83 -13.23 -9.17
N ARG A 191 6.63 -14.04 -10.21
CA ARG A 191 7.56 -14.18 -11.34
C ARG A 191 6.92 -13.64 -12.60
N PHE A 192 7.73 -12.94 -13.39
CA PHE A 192 7.39 -12.37 -14.68
C PHE A 192 8.28 -13.03 -15.73
N THR A 193 7.68 -13.72 -16.70
CA THR A 193 8.39 -14.41 -17.77
C THR A 193 7.81 -13.96 -19.10
N ASP A 194 8.59 -13.19 -19.85
CA ASP A 194 8.24 -12.64 -21.16
C ASP A 194 6.86 -11.96 -21.19
N VAL A 195 6.54 -11.25 -20.11
CA VAL A 195 5.26 -10.53 -19.94
C VAL A 195 5.21 -9.35 -20.91
N LYS A 196 4.27 -9.39 -21.84
CA LYS A 196 4.11 -8.34 -22.87
C LYS A 196 3.11 -7.30 -22.42
N VAL A 197 3.53 -6.04 -22.46
CA VAL A 197 2.73 -4.90 -22.01
C VAL A 197 2.74 -3.81 -23.10
N PRO A 198 1.58 -3.21 -23.45
CA PRO A 198 1.52 -2.10 -24.39
C PRO A 198 2.41 -0.92 -23.96
N LYS A 199 2.99 -0.23 -24.94
CA LYS A 199 3.86 0.93 -24.68
C LYS A 199 3.16 2.06 -23.94
N GLU A 200 1.90 2.22 -24.19
CA GLU A 200 1.03 3.23 -23.61
C GLU A 200 0.93 3.08 -22.08
N ASN A 201 1.19 1.89 -21.55
CA ASN A 201 1.16 1.62 -20.11
C ASN A 201 2.38 2.15 -19.35
N LEU A 202 3.40 2.67 -20.06
CA LEU A 202 4.55 3.30 -19.43
C LEU A 202 4.15 4.63 -18.78
N LEU A 203 4.53 4.79 -17.52
CA LEU A 203 4.21 6.01 -16.77
C LEU A 203 5.31 7.06 -16.95
N LEU A 204 4.93 8.30 -17.30
CA LEU A 204 5.79 9.50 -17.40
C LEU A 204 6.92 9.40 -18.44
N GLY A 205 7.38 8.19 -18.82
CA GLY A 205 8.46 7.95 -19.76
C GLY A 205 9.60 7.10 -19.19
N GLU A 206 10.48 6.63 -20.06
CA GLU A 206 11.63 5.81 -19.69
C GLU A 206 12.60 6.55 -18.77
N GLY A 207 13.19 5.81 -17.83
CA GLY A 207 14.17 6.35 -16.88
C GLY A 207 13.59 7.23 -15.79
N ARG A 208 12.27 7.41 -15.71
CA ARG A 208 11.59 8.26 -14.74
C ARG A 208 10.99 7.50 -13.56
N GLY A 209 11.25 6.18 -13.46
CA GLY A 209 10.68 5.32 -12.41
C GLY A 209 11.12 5.70 -11.00
N PHE A 210 12.34 6.16 -10.80
CA PHE A 210 12.83 6.62 -9.49
C PHE A 210 12.10 7.91 -9.05
N GLU A 211 11.88 8.85 -9.94
CA GLU A 211 11.12 10.08 -9.68
C GLU A 211 9.70 9.78 -9.24
N ILE A 212 9.01 8.89 -9.97
CA ILE A 212 7.66 8.44 -9.62
C ILE A 212 7.66 7.78 -8.24
N ALA A 213 8.63 6.91 -7.96
CA ALA A 213 8.74 6.23 -6.66
C ALA A 213 8.91 7.22 -5.50
N GLN A 214 9.69 8.28 -5.66
CA GLN A 214 9.86 9.31 -4.63
C GLN A 214 8.55 10.09 -4.40
N GLY A 215 7.87 10.47 -5.48
CA GLY A 215 6.56 11.15 -5.40
C GLY A 215 5.49 10.31 -4.68
N ARG A 216 5.47 8.99 -4.93
CA ARG A 216 4.56 8.03 -4.31
C ARG A 216 4.87 7.76 -2.84
N LEU A 217 6.15 7.55 -2.52
CA LEU A 217 6.56 7.10 -1.18
C LEU A 217 6.59 8.23 -0.15
N GLY A 218 6.72 9.48 -0.56
CA GLY A 218 6.73 10.63 0.34
C GLY A 218 5.46 10.72 1.18
N PRO A 219 4.28 10.96 0.58
CA PRO A 219 3.00 10.99 1.28
C PRO A 219 2.69 9.68 2.01
N GLY A 220 2.94 8.53 1.36
CA GLY A 220 2.70 7.22 1.93
C GLY A 220 3.41 6.97 3.25
N ARG A 221 4.65 7.45 3.44
CA ARG A 221 5.37 7.34 4.72
C ARG A 221 4.65 8.09 5.83
N ILE A 222 4.16 9.30 5.55
CA ILE A 222 3.42 10.12 6.53
C ILE A 222 2.12 9.41 6.91
N HIS A 223 1.36 8.91 5.94
CA HIS A 223 0.12 8.17 6.19
C HIS A 223 0.36 6.92 7.06
N HIS A 224 1.46 6.18 6.85
CA HIS A 224 1.82 5.05 7.71
C HIS A 224 2.18 5.48 9.12
N CYS A 225 2.93 6.58 9.30
CA CYS A 225 3.24 7.12 10.64
C CYS A 225 1.97 7.45 11.41
N MET A 226 1.01 8.16 10.77
CA MET A 226 -0.24 8.54 11.41
C MET A 226 -1.09 7.33 11.82
N ARG A 227 -1.24 6.34 10.93
CA ARG A 227 -1.94 5.09 11.28
C ARG A 227 -1.26 4.33 12.42
N THR A 228 0.07 4.35 12.46
CA THR A 228 0.83 3.71 13.55
C THR A 228 0.59 4.39 14.89
N ILE A 229 0.48 5.72 14.91
CA ILE A 229 0.11 6.48 16.12
C ILE A 229 -1.27 6.01 16.61
N GLY A 230 -2.27 5.92 15.74
CA GLY A 230 -3.60 5.44 16.10
C GLY A 230 -3.62 4.00 16.66
N VAL A 231 -2.77 3.10 16.14
CA VAL A 231 -2.57 1.76 16.72
C VAL A 231 -1.97 1.85 18.12
N ALA A 232 -0.96 2.72 18.31
CA ALA A 232 -0.28 2.91 19.58
C ALA A 232 -1.23 3.51 20.65
N GLU A 233 -2.05 4.50 20.29
CA GLU A 233 -3.10 5.04 21.16
C GLU A 233 -4.08 3.97 21.63
N ARG A 234 -4.60 3.18 20.70
CA ARG A 234 -5.49 2.09 21.05
C ARG A 234 -4.83 1.08 21.99
N ALA A 235 -3.57 0.75 21.75
CA ALA A 235 -2.82 -0.15 22.62
C ALA A 235 -2.66 0.43 24.02
N LEU A 236 -2.41 1.74 24.14
CA LEU A 236 -2.32 2.45 25.41
C LEU A 236 -3.66 2.44 26.16
N ASP A 237 -4.78 2.71 25.47
CA ASP A 237 -6.11 2.64 26.06
C ASP A 237 -6.41 1.25 26.67
N ILE A 238 -6.13 0.19 25.90
CA ILE A 238 -6.31 -1.20 26.32
C ILE A 238 -5.39 -1.54 27.50
N LEU A 239 -4.15 -1.03 27.48
CA LEU A 239 -3.20 -1.22 28.57
C LEU A 239 -3.70 -0.55 29.87
N CYS A 240 -4.20 0.68 29.79
CA CYS A 240 -4.77 1.40 30.95
C CYS A 240 -6.01 0.69 31.50
N GLU A 241 -6.94 0.28 30.63
CA GLU A 241 -8.12 -0.49 31.03
C GLU A 241 -7.71 -1.81 31.70
N ARG A 242 -6.77 -2.54 31.12
CA ARG A 242 -6.27 -3.79 31.69
C ARG A 242 -5.55 -3.58 33.01
N ALA A 243 -4.73 -2.54 33.13
CA ALA A 243 -3.96 -2.23 34.33
C ALA A 243 -4.87 -1.89 35.53
N THR A 244 -6.01 -1.23 35.27
CA THR A 244 -6.97 -0.84 36.31
C THR A 244 -7.98 -1.94 36.66
N SER A 245 -8.34 -2.81 35.69
CA SER A 245 -9.37 -3.85 35.85
C SER A 245 -8.83 -5.19 36.36
N ARG A 246 -7.55 -5.51 36.11
CA ARG A 246 -6.93 -6.79 36.49
C ARG A 246 -6.26 -6.67 37.84
N GLU A 247 -6.61 -7.54 38.79
CA GLU A 247 -5.97 -7.67 40.09
C GLU A 247 -4.96 -8.82 40.12
N ALA A 248 -3.84 -8.59 40.79
CA ALA A 248 -2.85 -9.59 41.18
C ALA A 248 -2.24 -9.20 42.53
N PHE A 249 -1.96 -10.19 43.37
CA PHE A 249 -1.42 -9.96 44.73
C PHE A 249 -2.27 -9.00 45.59
N GLY A 250 -3.61 -9.04 45.39
CA GLY A 250 -4.58 -8.26 46.17
C GLY A 250 -4.72 -6.80 45.80
N LYS A 251 -4.21 -6.37 44.63
CA LYS A 251 -4.32 -5.00 44.13
C LYS A 251 -4.30 -4.92 42.60
N PRO A 252 -4.82 -3.83 41.99
CA PRO A 252 -4.74 -3.62 40.55
C PRO A 252 -3.32 -3.67 39.98
N LEU A 253 -3.16 -4.14 38.75
CA LEU A 253 -1.85 -4.18 38.08
C LEU A 253 -1.21 -2.79 37.99
N ALA A 254 -2.03 -1.74 37.88
CA ALA A 254 -1.54 -0.35 37.88
C ALA A 254 -0.76 0.03 39.15
N GLU A 255 -1.03 -0.62 40.28
CA GLU A 255 -0.34 -0.39 41.54
C GLU A 255 0.91 -1.27 41.73
N LEU A 256 1.20 -2.17 40.81
CA LEU A 256 2.40 -2.95 40.79
C LEU A 256 3.51 -2.19 40.04
N GLY A 257 4.65 -2.02 40.71
CA GLY A 257 5.77 -1.18 40.23
C GLY A 257 6.18 -1.50 38.79
N GLY A 258 6.56 -0.46 38.04
CA GLY A 258 6.99 -0.53 36.65
C GLY A 258 5.87 -0.37 35.61
N ASN A 259 4.61 -0.73 35.91
CA ASN A 259 3.52 -0.58 34.94
C ASN A 259 3.17 0.88 34.66
N TYR A 260 3.16 1.72 35.68
CA TYR A 260 2.88 3.16 35.50
C TYR A 260 4.02 3.89 34.78
N ASP A 261 5.28 3.44 34.92
CA ASP A 261 6.41 4.00 34.18
C ASP A 261 6.24 3.74 32.67
N VAL A 262 5.88 2.50 32.30
CA VAL A 262 5.60 2.13 30.91
C VAL A 262 4.43 2.93 30.34
N ILE A 263 3.35 3.12 31.12
CA ILE A 263 2.18 3.92 30.69
C ILE A 263 2.59 5.38 30.51
N ALA A 264 3.39 5.94 31.42
CA ALA A 264 3.87 7.31 31.32
C ALA A 264 4.75 7.49 30.07
N ASP A 265 5.72 6.61 29.84
CA ASP A 265 6.59 6.66 28.67
C ASP A 265 5.80 6.58 27.36
N LEU A 266 4.82 5.68 27.27
CA LEU A 266 3.94 5.54 26.08
C LEU A 266 3.05 6.78 25.90
N SER A 267 2.59 7.41 26.99
CA SER A 267 1.74 8.61 26.90
C SER A 267 2.47 9.82 26.34
N LEU A 268 3.81 9.88 26.47
CA LEU A 268 4.64 10.96 25.92
C LEU A 268 4.67 10.98 24.39
N ILE A 269 4.26 9.91 23.71
CA ILE A 269 4.15 9.85 22.25
C ILE A 269 3.20 10.95 21.72
N HIS A 270 2.19 11.35 22.53
CA HIS A 270 1.21 12.36 22.17
C HIS A 270 1.59 13.79 22.50
N ILE A 271 2.68 13.99 23.20
CA ILE A 271 3.20 15.29 23.61
C ILE A 271 4.31 15.75 22.68
#